data_b54640e35c3a46132389b319761d0776
#
_entry.id   b54640e35c3a46132389b319761d0776
#
_cell.length_a   1.000
_cell.length_b   1.000
_cell.length_c   1.000
_cell.angle_alpha   90.00
_cell.angle_beta   90.00
_cell.angle_gamma   90.00
#
_symmetry.space_group_name_H-M   'P 1'
#
loop_
_entity.id
_entity.type
_entity.pdbx_description
1 polymer ?
#
loop_
_entity_poly.entity_id
_entity_poly.type
_entity_poly.pdbx_seq_one_letter_code
_entity_poly.pdbx_strand_id
1 'polypeptide(L)'
;MNIRRGDIYYADLSPVVGSEQGGLRPVLIVQNDVGNRYSPTVIAAAITSRTSKNPLPTHIDVMSNVTGLTKDSVVLLEQIRTIDKSRLKERMGHLDDGAMAAVNSAISISFGLGGGENGT
;
A
#
# COMPACT_ATOMS: atom_id res chain seq x y z
N MET A 1 -18.67 -2.72 -4.67
CA MET A 1 -17.44 -2.83 -3.88
C MET A 1 -17.22 -1.52 -3.13
N ASN A 2 -17.20 -1.57 -1.81
CA ASN A 2 -17.07 -0.37 -0.97
C ASN A 2 -15.62 -0.22 -0.50
N ILE A 3 -14.79 0.36 -1.36
CA ILE A 3 -13.35 0.48 -1.11
C ILE A 3 -13.11 1.72 -0.25
N ARG A 4 -12.32 1.56 0.81
CA ARG A 4 -11.94 2.65 1.71
C ARG A 4 -10.43 2.76 1.84
N ARG A 5 -9.95 3.97 2.05
CA ARG A 5 -8.53 4.21 2.33
C ARG A 5 -8.12 3.43 3.57
N GLY A 6 -7.02 2.69 3.47
CA GLY A 6 -6.55 1.81 4.54
C GLY A 6 -6.97 0.36 4.36
N ASP A 7 -7.86 0.07 3.43
CA ASP A 7 -8.23 -1.32 3.13
C ASP A 7 -7.07 -2.05 2.47
N ILE A 8 -6.99 -3.35 2.75
CA ILE A 8 -6.03 -4.26 2.11
C ILE A 8 -6.82 -5.20 1.21
N TYR A 9 -6.44 -5.25 -0.06
CA TYR A 9 -7.04 -6.13 -1.06
C TYR A 9 -5.97 -6.96 -1.71
N TYR A 10 -6.30 -8.19 -2.10
CA TYR A 10 -5.51 -8.86 -3.12
C TYR A 10 -5.75 -8.19 -4.46
N ALA A 11 -4.70 -8.06 -5.24
CA ALA A 11 -4.76 -7.45 -6.57
C ALA A 11 -3.80 -8.13 -7.52
N ASP A 12 -4.16 -8.18 -8.78
CA ASP A 12 -3.26 -8.64 -9.83
C ASP A 12 -2.50 -7.42 -10.38
N LEU A 13 -1.20 -7.37 -10.08
CA LEU A 13 -0.34 -6.26 -10.46
C LEU A 13 0.40 -6.49 -11.78
N SER A 14 0.22 -7.65 -12.40
CA SER A 14 0.88 -7.96 -13.67
C SER A 14 0.21 -7.22 -14.85
N PRO A 15 0.95 -6.88 -15.90
CA PRO A 15 2.40 -7.05 -16.07
C PRO A 15 3.21 -5.93 -15.40
N VAL A 16 4.45 -6.23 -15.07
CA VAL A 16 5.39 -5.27 -14.48
C VAL A 16 6.75 -5.38 -15.18
N VAL A 17 7.62 -4.41 -14.91
CA VAL A 17 8.95 -4.35 -15.49
C VAL A 17 9.99 -4.30 -14.37
N GLY A 18 11.03 -5.10 -14.49
CA GLY A 18 12.21 -5.06 -13.63
C GLY A 18 11.88 -5.25 -12.14
N SER A 19 12.24 -4.26 -11.35
CA SER A 19 12.12 -4.32 -9.89
C SER A 19 10.74 -3.96 -9.35
N GLU A 20 9.77 -3.69 -10.23
CA GLU A 20 8.41 -3.42 -9.81
C GLU A 20 7.79 -4.67 -9.16
N GLN A 21 6.98 -4.45 -8.12
CA GLN A 21 6.26 -5.54 -7.49
C GLN A 21 5.12 -6.00 -8.39
N GLY A 22 5.10 -7.28 -8.74
CA GLY A 22 4.12 -7.84 -9.66
C GLY A 22 3.42 -9.08 -9.13
N GLY A 23 2.59 -9.68 -9.97
CA GLY A 23 1.83 -10.87 -9.64
C GLY A 23 0.63 -10.60 -8.76
N LEU A 24 -0.01 -11.66 -8.29
CA LEU A 24 -1.13 -11.57 -7.36
C LEU A 24 -0.58 -11.38 -5.95
N ARG A 25 -0.88 -10.23 -5.34
CA ARG A 25 -0.37 -9.89 -4.01
C ARG A 25 -1.26 -8.89 -3.30
N PRO A 26 -1.12 -8.77 -1.98
CA PRO A 26 -1.86 -7.75 -1.25
C PRO A 26 -1.38 -6.36 -1.63
N VAL A 27 -2.31 -5.42 -1.61
CA VAL A 27 -2.03 -3.99 -1.77
C VAL A 27 -2.79 -3.22 -0.70
N LEU A 28 -2.24 -2.07 -0.29
CA LEU A 28 -2.89 -1.14 0.62
C LEU A 28 -3.49 -0.01 -0.19
N ILE A 29 -4.78 0.24 -0.01
CA ILE A 29 -5.45 1.36 -0.67
C ILE A 29 -5.03 2.65 0.04
N VAL A 30 -4.38 3.55 -0.71
CA VAL A 30 -3.92 4.83 -0.18
C VAL A 30 -4.65 6.03 -0.79
N GLN A 31 -5.46 5.80 -1.81
CA GLN A 31 -6.27 6.85 -2.42
C GLN A 31 -7.33 7.36 -1.44
N ASN A 32 -7.65 8.66 -1.53
CA ASN A 32 -8.71 9.25 -0.71
C ASN A 32 -10.08 8.61 -1.01
N ASP A 33 -11.02 8.73 -0.04
CA ASP A 33 -12.29 8.01 -0.14
C ASP A 33 -13.24 8.59 -1.17
N VAL A 34 -13.11 9.85 -1.54
CA VAL A 34 -13.89 10.41 -2.64
C VAL A 34 -13.47 9.73 -3.95
N GLY A 35 -12.16 9.64 -4.20
CA GLY A 35 -11.65 8.93 -5.35
C GLY A 35 -12.02 7.44 -5.31
N ASN A 36 -11.93 6.81 -4.16
CA ASN A 36 -12.31 5.41 -4.00
C ASN A 36 -13.77 5.15 -4.39
N ARG A 37 -14.64 6.10 -4.12
CA ARG A 37 -16.06 5.98 -4.43
C ARG A 37 -16.36 6.22 -5.90
N TYR A 38 -15.75 7.21 -6.52
CA TYR A 38 -16.17 7.71 -7.83
C TYR A 38 -15.24 7.40 -8.98
N SER A 39 -13.96 7.15 -8.71
CA SER A 39 -12.99 6.86 -9.78
C SER A 39 -13.05 5.40 -10.22
N PRO A 40 -12.82 5.09 -11.50
CA PRO A 40 -12.67 3.70 -11.96
C PRO A 40 -11.34 3.07 -11.52
N THR A 41 -10.42 3.87 -10.98
CA THR A 41 -9.10 3.41 -10.53
C THR A 41 -8.90 3.69 -9.06
N VAL A 42 -7.91 3.01 -8.48
CA VAL A 42 -7.44 3.29 -7.12
C VAL A 42 -5.94 3.49 -7.13
N ILE A 43 -5.46 4.24 -6.15
CA ILE A 43 -4.03 4.38 -5.89
C ILE A 43 -3.70 3.44 -4.72
N ALA A 44 -2.72 2.56 -4.93
CA ALA A 44 -2.41 1.53 -3.96
C ALA A 44 -0.90 1.33 -3.83
N ALA A 45 -0.47 0.89 -2.66
CA ALA A 45 0.91 0.53 -2.38
C ALA A 45 1.05 -0.99 -2.30
N ALA A 46 2.09 -1.53 -2.90
CA ALA A 46 2.34 -2.97 -2.86
C ALA A 46 2.72 -3.42 -1.44
N ILE A 47 2.28 -4.62 -1.09
CA ILE A 47 2.63 -5.27 0.18
C ILE A 47 3.41 -6.55 -0.16
N THR A 48 4.48 -6.79 0.57
CA THR A 48 5.29 -7.99 0.40
C THR A 48 5.53 -8.67 1.74
N SER A 49 5.57 -10.00 1.74
CA SER A 49 5.95 -10.76 2.93
C SER A 49 7.47 -10.81 3.12
N ARG A 50 8.23 -10.32 2.14
CA ARG A 50 9.68 -10.34 2.20
C ARG A 50 10.18 -9.20 3.08
N THR A 51 10.88 -9.54 4.16
CA THR A 51 11.53 -8.53 5.00
C THR A 51 12.90 -8.20 4.44
N SER A 52 13.24 -6.92 4.45
CA SER A 52 14.54 -6.45 4.02
C SER A 52 15.48 -6.33 5.22
N LYS A 53 16.75 -6.66 5.02
CA LYS A 53 17.78 -6.41 6.03
C LYS A 53 18.06 -4.92 6.20
N ASN A 54 17.75 -4.13 5.16
CA ASN A 54 17.98 -2.69 5.14
C ASN A 54 16.65 -2.00 4.80
N PRO A 55 15.72 -1.91 5.77
CA PRO A 55 14.43 -1.28 5.49
C PRO A 55 14.60 0.18 5.16
N LEU A 56 13.78 0.65 4.21
CA LEU A 56 13.73 2.06 3.86
C LEU A 56 12.75 2.78 4.79
N PRO A 57 12.89 4.13 4.96
CA PRO A 57 11.91 4.89 5.73
C PRO A 57 10.51 4.88 5.13
N THR A 58 10.38 4.41 3.89
CA THR A 58 9.09 4.23 3.21
C THR A 58 8.46 2.86 3.45
N HIS A 59 9.07 2.01 4.27
CA HIS A 59 8.56 0.67 4.61
C HIS A 59 7.80 0.71 5.91
N ILE A 60 6.60 0.15 5.92
CA ILE A 60 5.75 0.05 7.12
C ILE A 60 5.45 -1.41 7.38
N ASP A 61 5.85 -1.89 8.55
CA ASP A 61 5.58 -3.27 8.97
C ASP A 61 4.10 -3.42 9.34
N VAL A 62 3.50 -4.49 8.88
CA VAL A 62 2.10 -4.83 9.21
C VAL A 62 2.04 -6.28 9.66
N MET A 63 1.41 -6.51 10.80
CA MET A 63 1.34 -7.83 11.44
C MET A 63 0.13 -8.59 10.92
N SER A 64 0.30 -9.89 10.63
CA SER A 64 -0.76 -10.73 10.10
C SER A 64 -1.96 -10.82 11.05
N ASN A 65 -1.72 -10.85 12.34
CA ASN A 65 -2.78 -11.02 13.34
C ASN A 65 -3.73 -9.82 13.46
N VAL A 66 -3.38 -8.67 12.90
CA VAL A 66 -4.25 -7.47 12.94
C VAL A 66 -4.73 -7.03 11.58
N THR A 67 -4.21 -7.60 10.49
CA THR A 67 -4.50 -7.14 9.13
C THR A 67 -5.25 -8.15 8.28
N GLY A 68 -5.43 -9.38 8.76
CA GLY A 68 -6.05 -10.44 7.98
C GLY A 68 -5.13 -11.09 6.95
N LEU A 69 -3.86 -10.68 6.89
CA LEU A 69 -2.88 -11.29 6.01
C LEU A 69 -2.41 -12.63 6.60
N THR A 70 -1.94 -13.53 5.74
CA THR A 70 -1.46 -14.86 6.19
C THR A 70 -0.07 -14.78 6.80
N LYS A 71 0.69 -13.73 6.51
CA LYS A 71 2.06 -13.53 7.01
C LYS A 71 2.26 -12.09 7.41
N ASP A 72 3.17 -11.89 8.36
CA ASP A 72 3.67 -10.55 8.65
C ASP A 72 4.32 -10.00 7.39
N SER A 73 4.05 -8.75 7.08
CA SER A 73 4.35 -8.18 5.79
C SER A 73 4.85 -6.75 5.93
N VAL A 74 5.26 -6.18 4.81
CA VAL A 74 5.75 -4.81 4.73
C VAL A 74 5.00 -4.10 3.61
N VAL A 75 4.46 -2.93 3.92
CA VAL A 75 3.90 -2.03 2.90
C VAL A 75 5.04 -1.20 2.33
N LEU A 76 5.13 -1.17 1.01
CA LEU A 76 6.21 -0.50 0.29
C LEU A 76 5.69 0.82 -0.28
N LEU A 77 5.87 1.91 0.45
CA LEU A 77 5.33 3.22 0.02
C LEU A 77 6.17 3.87 -1.10
N GLU A 78 7.24 3.23 -1.52
CA GLU A 78 7.93 3.59 -2.78
C GLU A 78 7.37 2.82 -3.98
N GLN A 79 6.50 1.83 -3.75
CA GLN A 79 5.87 1.04 -4.81
C GLN A 79 4.37 1.38 -4.89
N ILE A 80 4.10 2.67 -5.10
CA ILE A 80 2.74 3.18 -5.22
C ILE A 80 2.39 3.28 -6.70
N ARG A 81 1.19 2.81 -7.06
CA ARG A 81 0.74 2.88 -8.45
C ARG A 81 -0.78 3.01 -8.51
N THR A 82 -1.24 3.50 -9.65
CA THR A 82 -2.67 3.53 -9.98
C THR A 82 -3.03 2.24 -10.69
N ILE A 83 -4.07 1.58 -10.21
CA ILE A 83 -4.57 0.36 -10.86
C ILE A 83 -6.07 0.47 -11.08
N ASP A 84 -6.55 -0.21 -12.11
CA ASP A 84 -7.98 -0.32 -12.38
C ASP A 84 -8.64 -1.13 -11.26
N LYS A 85 -9.86 -0.75 -10.87
CA LYS A 85 -10.58 -1.47 -9.82
C LYS A 85 -10.83 -2.93 -10.18
N SER A 86 -10.88 -3.27 -11.47
CA SER A 86 -11.04 -4.67 -11.91
C SER A 86 -9.86 -5.56 -11.51
N ARG A 87 -8.72 -4.99 -11.17
CA ARG A 87 -7.58 -5.77 -10.69
C ARG A 87 -7.72 -6.19 -9.23
N LEU A 88 -8.61 -5.57 -8.48
CA LEU A 88 -8.83 -5.91 -7.08
C LEU A 88 -9.62 -7.21 -6.96
N LYS A 89 -9.15 -8.10 -6.09
CA LYS A 89 -9.82 -9.37 -5.79
C LYS A 89 -10.52 -9.24 -4.44
N GLU A 90 -10.28 -10.11 -3.48
CA GLU A 90 -10.99 -10.03 -2.21
C GLU A 90 -10.34 -9.04 -1.25
N ARG A 91 -11.16 -8.45 -0.40
CA ARG A 91 -10.71 -7.61 0.70
C ARG A 91 -10.15 -8.49 1.81
N MET A 92 -8.94 -8.20 2.26
CA MET A 92 -8.24 -8.99 3.28
C MET A 92 -8.37 -8.39 4.67
N GLY A 93 -8.40 -7.08 4.77
CA GLY A 93 -8.42 -6.40 6.06
C GLY A 93 -8.35 -4.90 5.92
N HIS A 94 -7.97 -4.26 7.03
CA HIS A 94 -7.94 -2.81 7.11
C HIS A 94 -6.91 -2.39 8.17
N LEU A 95 -6.15 -1.36 7.91
CA LEU A 95 -5.21 -0.81 8.89
C LEU A 95 -5.92 0.19 9.80
N ASP A 96 -5.55 0.20 11.08
CA ASP A 96 -6.10 1.16 12.02
C ASP A 96 -5.49 2.56 11.83
N ASP A 97 -6.03 3.52 12.56
CA ASP A 97 -5.62 4.92 12.40
C ASP A 97 -4.15 5.15 12.77
N GLY A 98 -3.64 4.42 13.75
CA GLY A 98 -2.22 4.52 14.13
C GLY A 98 -1.30 4.06 13.02
N ALA A 99 -1.62 2.92 12.41
CA ALA A 99 -0.86 2.40 11.29
C ALA A 99 -0.97 3.33 10.08
N MET A 100 -2.17 3.88 9.82
CA MET A 100 -2.35 4.82 8.72
C MET A 100 -1.61 6.14 8.93
N ALA A 101 -1.44 6.59 10.17
CA ALA A 101 -0.60 7.76 10.45
C ALA A 101 0.85 7.50 10.04
N ALA A 102 1.37 6.31 10.32
CA ALA A 102 2.72 5.93 9.88
C ALA A 102 2.81 5.84 8.36
N VAL A 103 1.77 5.31 7.71
CA VAL A 103 1.69 5.25 6.25
C VAL A 103 1.72 6.66 5.66
N ASN A 104 0.96 7.60 6.24
CA ASN A 104 0.94 8.99 5.76
C ASN A 104 2.33 9.62 5.81
N SER A 105 3.06 9.39 6.90
CA SER A 105 4.44 9.88 7.02
C SER A 105 5.34 9.25 5.96
N ALA A 106 5.23 7.96 5.74
CA ALA A 106 6.02 7.25 4.73
C ALA A 106 5.71 7.75 3.32
N ILE A 107 4.44 8.04 3.02
CA ILE A 107 4.06 8.63 1.72
C ILE A 107 4.71 9.99 1.55
N SER A 108 4.69 10.83 2.57
CA SER A 108 5.33 12.15 2.52
C SER A 108 6.82 12.03 2.22
N ILE A 109 7.49 11.07 2.84
CA ILE A 109 8.90 10.81 2.57
C ILE A 109 9.08 10.32 1.13
N SER A 110 8.29 9.36 0.71
CA SER A 110 8.38 8.75 -0.62
C SER A 110 8.20 9.79 -1.72
N PHE A 111 7.29 10.73 -1.52
CA PHE A 111 6.97 11.76 -2.51
C PHE A 111 7.77 13.05 -2.33
N GLY A 112 8.60 13.12 -1.30
CA GLY A 112 9.40 14.31 -1.05
C GLY A 112 8.58 15.50 -0.57
N LEU A 113 7.50 15.28 0.17
CA LEU A 113 6.57 16.32 0.59
C LEU A 113 6.90 16.92 1.96
N GLY A 114 7.87 16.39 2.67
CA GLY A 114 8.22 16.88 3.99
C GLY A 114 8.96 18.20 3.94
N GLY A 115 9.31 18.76 5.11
CA GLY A 115 10.20 19.89 5.21
C GLY A 115 11.55 19.56 4.61
N GLY A 116 12.32 20.58 4.23
CA GLY A 116 13.61 20.38 3.57
C GLY A 116 14.59 19.51 4.33
N GLU A 117 14.50 19.48 5.66
CA GLU A 117 15.35 18.69 6.51
C GLU A 117 15.01 17.20 6.53
N ASN A 118 13.95 16.79 5.88
CA ASN A 118 13.48 15.41 5.92
C ASN A 118 14.06 14.52 4.82
N GLY A 119 15.25 14.83 4.38
CA GLY A 119 15.92 13.97 3.43
C GLY A 119 15.40 14.05 2.01
N THR A 120 14.69 15.04 1.77
CA THR A 120 14.29 15.34 0.40
C THR A 120 15.42 16.00 -0.33
#